data_af99330150cda54ef323e70cdf31c6ef
#
_entry.id   af99330150cda54ef323e70cdf31c6ef
#
_cell.length_a   1.000
_cell.length_b   1.000
_cell.length_c   1.000
_cell.angle_alpha   90.00
_cell.angle_beta   90.00
_cell.angle_gamma   90.00
#
_symmetry.space_group_name_H-M   'P 1'
#
loop_
_entity.id
_entity.type
_entity.pdbx_description
1 polymer ?
#
loop_
_entity_poly.entity_id
_entity_poly.type
_entity_poly.pdbx_seq_one_letter_code
_entity_poly.pdbx_strand_id
1 'polypeptide(L)'
;MMNEILAAWRWNGSVSEPVPYGEGHINQTYALTVTSAQGAKRYILQKINTDTFKDPAGLMENICGVTDFLREKAKQRGADPARATLHVVPTAAEKPYYQAADGSCWRVYDFVENTVCLQQVQSAEDFYQSAVAFGNFQHQLAAYPAHTLHETIPHF
;
A
#
# COMPACT_ATOMS: atom_id res chain seq x y z
N MET A 1 -17.25 14.64 -3.05
CA MET A 1 -15.80 14.40 -2.96
C MET A 1 -15.47 12.96 -2.57
N MET A 2 -15.72 12.46 -1.34
CA MET A 2 -15.34 11.09 -0.96
C MET A 2 -16.03 10.01 -1.81
N ASN A 3 -17.32 10.14 -2.08
CA ASN A 3 -18.07 9.21 -2.94
C ASN A 3 -17.52 9.15 -4.38
N GLU A 4 -17.08 10.27 -4.93
CA GLU A 4 -16.42 10.34 -6.23
C GLU A 4 -15.11 9.53 -6.23
N ILE A 5 -14.30 9.69 -5.17
CA ILE A 5 -13.05 8.95 -5.01
C ILE A 5 -13.33 7.44 -4.92
N LEU A 6 -14.29 7.04 -4.08
CA LEU A 6 -14.65 5.62 -3.94
C LEU A 6 -15.18 5.02 -5.25
N ALA A 7 -15.92 5.80 -6.07
CA ALA A 7 -16.43 5.36 -7.38
C ALA A 7 -15.31 5.07 -8.41
N ALA A 8 -14.07 5.48 -8.15
CA ALA A 8 -12.94 5.18 -9.03
C ALA A 8 -12.52 3.70 -9.00
N TRP A 9 -12.99 2.91 -8.02
CA TRP A 9 -12.72 1.48 -7.89
C TRP A 9 -13.96 0.62 -8.11
N ARG A 10 -13.76 -0.62 -8.56
CA ARG A 10 -14.81 -1.63 -8.65
C ARG A 10 -14.89 -2.39 -7.34
N TRP A 11 -15.92 -2.09 -6.54
CA TRP A 11 -16.15 -2.77 -5.29
C TRP A 11 -17.11 -3.96 -5.48
N ASN A 12 -16.74 -5.12 -4.96
CA ASN A 12 -17.63 -6.29 -4.97
C ASN A 12 -18.51 -6.31 -3.73
N GLY A 13 -19.37 -5.31 -3.57
CA GLY A 13 -20.28 -5.19 -2.44
C GLY A 13 -20.54 -3.74 -2.01
N SER A 14 -21.18 -3.60 -0.85
CA SER A 14 -21.44 -2.28 -0.25
C SER A 14 -20.18 -1.79 0.48
N VAL A 15 -19.84 -0.52 0.24
CA VAL A 15 -18.65 0.13 0.81
C VAL A 15 -19.07 0.93 2.04
N SER A 16 -18.39 0.74 3.16
CA SER A 16 -18.58 1.56 4.35
C SER A 16 -18.03 2.97 4.14
N GLU A 17 -18.44 3.92 4.98
CA GLU A 17 -17.78 5.21 5.07
C GLU A 17 -16.30 5.00 5.48
N PRO A 18 -15.32 5.64 4.78
CA PRO A 18 -13.92 5.60 5.17
C PRO A 18 -13.70 6.32 6.50
N VAL A 19 -13.03 5.68 7.43
CA VAL A 19 -12.67 6.26 8.73
C VAL A 19 -11.16 6.50 8.80
N PRO A 20 -10.69 7.61 9.39
CA PRO A 20 -9.27 7.87 9.58
C PRO A 20 -8.58 6.67 10.26
N TYR A 21 -7.40 6.30 9.78
CA TYR A 21 -6.68 5.12 10.27
C TYR A 21 -5.18 5.38 10.38
N GLY A 22 -4.62 4.98 11.52
CA GLY A 22 -3.20 5.14 11.83
C GLY A 22 -2.81 6.56 12.23
N GLU A 23 -1.55 6.72 12.62
CA GLU A 23 -0.97 7.98 13.10
C GLU A 23 0.11 8.52 12.16
N GLY A 24 0.11 8.09 10.90
CA GLY A 24 1.05 8.54 9.89
C GLY A 24 0.87 10.03 9.55
N HIS A 25 1.97 10.78 9.48
CA HIS A 25 1.95 12.23 9.28
C HIS A 25 2.15 12.68 7.82
N ILE A 26 2.54 11.76 6.92
CA ILE A 26 2.84 12.12 5.52
C ILE A 26 1.59 12.05 4.66
N ASN A 27 0.95 10.89 4.62
CA ASN A 27 -0.26 10.66 3.82
C ASN A 27 -1.51 10.66 4.70
N GLN A 28 -2.65 11.09 4.14
CA GLN A 28 -3.93 10.92 4.81
C GLN A 28 -4.43 9.50 4.55
N THR A 29 -4.62 8.73 5.61
CA THR A 29 -4.93 7.30 5.53
C THR A 29 -6.30 7.02 6.15
N TYR A 30 -7.09 6.20 5.47
CA TYR A 30 -8.43 5.78 5.88
C TYR A 30 -8.56 4.26 5.76
N ALA A 31 -9.28 3.66 6.69
CA ALA A 31 -9.75 2.29 6.55
C ALA A 31 -11.21 2.28 6.09
N LEU A 32 -11.55 1.33 5.23
CA LEU A 32 -12.92 1.07 4.81
C LEU A 32 -13.16 -0.43 4.72
N THR A 33 -14.44 -0.81 4.78
CA THR A 33 -14.89 -2.20 4.67
C THR A 33 -15.83 -2.36 3.49
N VAL A 34 -15.61 -3.39 2.70
CA VAL A 34 -16.52 -3.81 1.63
C VAL A 34 -17.22 -5.09 2.08
N THR A 35 -18.55 -5.04 2.16
CA THR A 35 -19.38 -6.17 2.56
C THR A 35 -20.08 -6.76 1.35
N SER A 36 -19.87 -8.05 1.11
CA SER A 36 -20.47 -8.83 0.03
C SER A 36 -21.16 -10.08 0.56
N ALA A 37 -21.76 -10.87 -0.32
CA ALA A 37 -22.32 -12.18 0.04
C ALA A 37 -21.26 -13.19 0.54
N GLN A 38 -19.98 -12.98 0.17
CA GLN A 38 -18.84 -13.80 0.60
C GLN A 38 -18.24 -13.35 1.93
N GLY A 39 -18.71 -12.26 2.52
CA GLY A 39 -18.22 -11.71 3.78
C GLY A 39 -17.72 -10.28 3.64
N ALA A 40 -17.04 -9.82 4.68
CA ALA A 40 -16.47 -8.47 4.75
C ALA A 40 -14.95 -8.50 4.52
N LYS A 41 -14.46 -7.57 3.71
CA LYS A 41 -13.02 -7.36 3.48
C LYS A 41 -12.67 -5.90 3.73
N ARG A 42 -11.56 -5.66 4.44
CA ARG A 42 -11.06 -4.31 4.71
C ARG A 42 -10.04 -3.88 3.67
N TYR A 43 -9.95 -2.57 3.48
CA TYR A 43 -9.00 -1.90 2.60
C TYR A 43 -8.45 -0.65 3.26
N ILE A 44 -7.28 -0.23 2.83
CA ILE A 44 -6.70 1.08 3.13
C ILE A 44 -6.87 1.98 1.91
N LEU A 45 -7.57 3.09 2.07
CA LEU A 45 -7.63 4.20 1.11
C LEU A 45 -6.65 5.28 1.58
N GLN A 46 -5.80 5.75 0.70
CA GLN A 46 -4.77 6.71 1.06
C GLN A 46 -4.68 7.84 0.05
N LYS A 47 -4.76 9.08 0.55
CA LYS A 47 -4.41 10.28 -0.23
C LYS A 47 -2.90 10.44 -0.19
N ILE A 48 -2.29 10.44 -1.37
CA ILE A 48 -0.85 10.64 -1.53
C ILE A 48 -0.53 12.13 -1.27
N ASN A 49 0.47 12.38 -0.43
CA ASN A 49 0.98 13.74 -0.21
C ASN A 49 1.85 14.15 -1.40
N THR A 50 1.28 14.91 -2.33
CA THR A 50 1.98 15.40 -3.53
C THR A 50 2.93 16.56 -3.25
N ASP A 51 2.94 17.11 -2.03
CA ASP A 51 3.97 18.06 -1.61
C ASP A 51 5.28 17.34 -1.27
N THR A 52 5.20 16.13 -0.74
CA THR A 52 6.35 15.27 -0.48
C THR A 52 6.73 14.46 -1.74
N PHE A 53 5.76 13.80 -2.37
CA PHE A 53 5.97 12.98 -3.55
C PHE A 53 5.52 13.74 -4.80
N LYS A 54 6.44 14.48 -5.41
CA LYS A 54 6.16 15.35 -6.56
C LYS A 54 5.76 14.61 -7.83
N ASP A 55 6.15 13.33 -7.93
CA ASP A 55 5.79 12.43 -9.04
C ASP A 55 4.99 11.22 -8.52
N PRO A 56 3.66 11.35 -8.38
CA PRO A 56 2.81 10.24 -7.98
C PRO A 56 2.84 9.05 -8.96
N ALA A 57 3.07 9.29 -10.24
CA ALA A 57 3.14 8.22 -11.24
C ALA A 57 4.39 7.37 -11.02
N GLY A 58 5.57 7.96 -10.98
CA GLY A 58 6.82 7.26 -10.69
C GLY A 58 6.81 6.60 -9.30
N LEU A 59 6.21 7.24 -8.29
CA LEU A 59 6.01 6.61 -6.98
C LEU A 59 5.20 5.32 -7.10
N MET A 60 4.09 5.33 -7.84
CA MET A 60 3.24 4.16 -7.96
C MET A 60 3.84 3.08 -8.87
N GLU A 61 4.63 3.45 -9.87
CA GLU A 61 5.43 2.49 -10.67
C GLU A 61 6.44 1.77 -9.77
N ASN A 62 7.16 2.48 -8.90
CA ASN A 62 8.07 1.88 -7.93
C ASN A 62 7.34 0.90 -6.99
N ILE A 63 6.23 1.33 -6.41
CA ILE A 63 5.47 0.52 -5.46
C ILE A 63 4.94 -0.75 -6.14
N CYS A 64 4.29 -0.63 -7.30
CA CYS A 64 3.76 -1.77 -8.02
C CYS A 64 4.88 -2.71 -8.46
N GLY A 65 5.95 -2.20 -9.08
CA GLY A 65 7.06 -3.02 -9.51
C GLY A 65 7.70 -3.83 -8.38
N VAL A 66 8.00 -3.18 -7.25
CA VAL A 66 8.58 -3.84 -6.07
C VAL A 66 7.61 -4.85 -5.46
N THR A 67 6.35 -4.47 -5.25
CA THR A 67 5.38 -5.36 -4.60
C THR A 67 5.02 -6.56 -5.47
N ASP A 68 4.86 -6.39 -6.78
CA ASP A 68 4.59 -7.49 -7.72
C ASP A 68 5.76 -8.46 -7.78
N PHE A 69 6.99 -7.96 -7.82
CA PHE A 69 8.20 -8.79 -7.77
C PHE A 69 8.27 -9.62 -6.46
N LEU A 70 7.98 -9.01 -5.32
CA LEU A 70 7.97 -9.72 -4.03
C LEU A 70 6.84 -10.74 -3.94
N ARG A 71 5.66 -10.42 -4.48
CA ARG A 71 4.52 -11.34 -4.53
C ARG A 71 4.83 -12.57 -5.39
N GLU A 72 5.48 -12.37 -6.52
CA GLU A 72 5.89 -13.49 -7.38
C GLU A 72 6.95 -14.36 -6.70
N LYS A 73 7.94 -13.77 -6.06
CA LYS A 73 8.92 -14.52 -5.23
C LYS A 73 8.26 -15.30 -4.09
N ALA A 74 7.24 -14.73 -3.45
CA ALA A 74 6.51 -15.42 -2.40
C ALA A 74 5.80 -16.67 -2.95
N LYS A 75 5.12 -16.57 -4.10
CA LYS A 75 4.49 -17.71 -4.77
C LYS A 75 5.50 -18.81 -5.10
N GLN A 76 6.66 -18.45 -5.67
CA GLN A 76 7.72 -19.39 -6.03
C GLN A 76 8.25 -20.16 -4.81
N ARG A 77 8.21 -19.57 -3.63
CA ARG A 77 8.61 -20.21 -2.36
C ARG A 77 7.48 -20.95 -1.65
N GLY A 78 6.26 -20.96 -2.21
CA GLY A 78 5.08 -21.52 -1.57
C GLY A 78 4.56 -20.70 -0.37
N ALA A 79 4.99 -19.42 -0.24
CA ALA A 79 4.50 -18.51 0.78
C ALA A 79 3.24 -17.77 0.30
N ASP A 80 2.43 -17.30 1.24
CA ASP A 80 1.24 -16.51 0.93
C ASP A 80 1.63 -15.08 0.44
N PRO A 81 1.35 -14.73 -0.82
CA PRO A 81 1.66 -13.40 -1.34
C PRO A 81 0.93 -12.27 -0.61
N ALA A 82 -0.25 -12.54 -0.02
CA ALA A 82 -1.01 -11.54 0.71
C ALA A 82 -0.36 -11.17 2.06
N ARG A 83 0.53 -12.04 2.57
CA ARG A 83 1.30 -11.81 3.79
C ARG A 83 2.73 -11.34 3.52
N ALA A 84 3.21 -11.51 2.29
CA ALA A 84 4.59 -11.19 1.93
C ALA A 84 4.83 -9.71 1.71
N THR A 85 3.85 -8.99 1.13
CA THR A 85 3.96 -7.56 0.82
C THR A 85 2.57 -6.95 0.59
N LEU A 86 2.53 -5.63 0.43
CA LEU A 86 1.30 -4.92 0.08
C LEU A 86 0.79 -5.36 -1.30
N HIS A 87 -0.52 -5.22 -1.48
CA HIS A 87 -1.18 -5.36 -2.78
C HIS A 87 -1.93 -4.07 -3.10
N VAL A 88 -1.52 -3.41 -4.17
CA VAL A 88 -2.21 -2.24 -4.71
C VAL A 88 -3.46 -2.72 -5.45
N VAL A 89 -4.62 -2.21 -5.06
CA VAL A 89 -5.89 -2.51 -5.73
C VAL A 89 -6.04 -1.57 -6.92
N PRO A 90 -6.13 -2.09 -8.16
CA PRO A 90 -6.28 -1.24 -9.33
C PRO A 90 -7.63 -0.53 -9.34
N THR A 91 -7.69 0.64 -9.94
CA THR A 91 -8.94 1.37 -10.20
C THR A 91 -9.82 0.62 -11.21
N ALA A 92 -11.06 1.05 -11.41
CA ALA A 92 -11.93 0.54 -12.46
C ALA A 92 -11.36 0.70 -13.88
N ALA A 93 -10.42 1.63 -14.06
CA ALA A 93 -9.69 1.87 -15.31
C ALA A 93 -8.32 1.15 -15.36
N GLU A 94 -8.10 0.16 -14.46
CA GLU A 94 -6.86 -0.64 -14.37
C GLU A 94 -5.59 0.23 -14.10
N LYS A 95 -5.76 1.35 -13.38
CA LYS A 95 -4.65 2.23 -12.98
C LYS A 95 -4.28 1.97 -11.51
N PRO A 96 -3.00 2.13 -11.11
CA PRO A 96 -2.56 1.89 -9.74
C PRO A 96 -2.99 2.99 -8.75
N TYR A 97 -3.47 4.11 -9.25
CA TYR A 97 -3.99 5.22 -8.46
C TYR A 97 -5.06 5.99 -9.25
N TYR A 98 -5.82 6.80 -8.55
CA TYR A 98 -6.81 7.72 -9.12
C TYR A 98 -6.39 9.16 -8.87
N GLN A 99 -6.43 10.00 -9.90
CA GLN A 99 -6.28 11.44 -9.79
C GLN A 99 -7.66 12.09 -9.88
N ALA A 100 -8.08 12.74 -8.81
CA ALA A 100 -9.35 13.44 -8.74
C ALA A 100 -9.32 14.79 -9.49
N ALA A 101 -10.48 15.39 -9.73
CA ALA A 101 -10.61 16.66 -10.45
C ALA A 101 -9.90 17.83 -9.75
N ASP A 102 -9.74 17.77 -8.42
CA ASP A 102 -9.00 18.75 -7.62
C ASP A 102 -7.47 18.54 -7.66
N GLY A 103 -6.99 17.56 -8.46
CA GLY A 103 -5.58 17.19 -8.58
C GLY A 103 -5.07 16.24 -7.49
N SER A 104 -5.88 15.92 -6.47
CA SER A 104 -5.46 14.99 -5.42
C SER A 104 -5.32 13.56 -5.97
N CYS A 105 -4.28 12.84 -5.51
CA CYS A 105 -3.97 11.48 -5.93
C CYS A 105 -4.31 10.50 -4.81
N TRP A 106 -5.01 9.40 -5.17
CA TRP A 106 -5.53 8.42 -4.24
C TRP A 106 -5.18 7.01 -4.67
N ARG A 107 -4.87 6.16 -3.70
CA ARG A 107 -4.57 4.74 -3.92
C ARG A 107 -5.27 3.86 -2.89
N VAL A 108 -5.46 2.59 -3.23
CA VAL A 108 -6.05 1.59 -2.34
C VAL A 108 -5.11 0.41 -2.19
N TYR A 109 -5.01 -0.09 -0.96
CA TYR A 109 -4.32 -1.35 -0.64
C TYR A 109 -5.29 -2.34 0.00
N ASP A 110 -5.03 -3.62 -0.18
CA ASP A 110 -5.61 -4.62 0.70
C ASP A 110 -5.17 -4.37 2.14
N PHE A 111 -6.11 -4.45 3.08
CA PHE A 111 -5.78 -4.35 4.50
C PHE A 111 -5.05 -5.62 4.96
N VAL A 112 -3.93 -5.47 5.67
CA VAL A 112 -3.19 -6.62 6.21
C VAL A 112 -3.71 -6.92 7.61
N GLU A 113 -4.49 -8.00 7.72
CA GLU A 113 -5.10 -8.41 8.99
C GLU A 113 -4.09 -9.02 9.97
N ASN A 114 -4.45 -9.03 11.26
CA ASN A 114 -3.66 -9.64 12.33
C ASN A 114 -2.23 -9.10 12.40
N THR A 115 -2.09 -7.79 12.29
CA THR A 115 -0.84 -7.06 12.49
C THR A 115 -0.95 -6.10 13.66
N VAL A 116 0.17 -5.79 14.28
CA VAL A 116 0.31 -4.75 15.30
C VAL A 116 1.23 -3.67 14.78
N CYS A 117 0.93 -2.42 15.14
CA CYS A 117 1.79 -1.28 14.87
C CYS A 117 2.30 -0.74 16.21
N LEU A 118 3.62 -0.76 16.40
CA LEU A 118 4.26 -0.20 17.58
C LEU A 118 4.73 1.21 17.25
N GLN A 119 4.27 2.20 18.01
CA GLN A 119 4.73 3.59 17.86
C GLN A 119 6.16 3.78 18.38
N GLN A 120 6.57 2.97 19.36
CA GLN A 120 7.90 2.94 19.94
C GLN A 120 8.32 1.51 20.18
N VAL A 121 9.61 1.24 20.05
CA VAL A 121 10.23 -0.04 20.44
C VAL A 121 10.04 -0.25 21.94
N GLN A 122 9.44 -1.38 22.32
CA GLN A 122 9.15 -1.72 23.71
C GLN A 122 10.18 -2.68 24.31
N SER A 123 10.94 -3.38 23.46
CA SER A 123 11.93 -4.36 23.87
C SER A 123 13.09 -4.45 22.88
N ALA A 124 14.22 -5.02 23.31
CA ALA A 124 15.32 -5.35 22.43
C ALA A 124 14.90 -6.36 21.34
N GLU A 125 13.95 -7.25 21.65
CA GLU A 125 13.41 -8.22 20.69
C GLU A 125 12.63 -7.52 19.56
N ASP A 126 11.79 -6.52 19.85
CA ASP A 126 11.09 -5.75 18.83
C ASP A 126 12.05 -5.07 17.85
N PHE A 127 13.15 -4.53 18.39
CA PHE A 127 14.18 -3.90 17.57
C PHE A 127 14.91 -4.94 16.71
N TYR A 128 15.25 -6.09 17.28
CA TYR A 128 15.87 -7.19 16.55
C TYR A 128 14.96 -7.68 15.40
N GLN A 129 13.68 -7.91 15.67
CA GLN A 129 12.71 -8.35 14.65
C GLN A 129 12.54 -7.31 13.54
N SER A 130 12.57 -6.03 13.87
CA SER A 130 12.56 -4.96 12.87
C SER A 130 13.79 -5.03 11.97
N ALA A 131 14.99 -5.18 12.54
CA ALA A 131 16.24 -5.30 11.78
C ALA A 131 16.24 -6.55 10.87
N VAL A 132 15.74 -7.69 11.37
CA VAL A 132 15.57 -8.92 10.58
C VAL A 132 14.61 -8.70 9.41
N ALA A 133 13.49 -8.00 9.63
CA ALA A 133 12.52 -7.69 8.58
C ALA A 133 13.13 -6.83 7.47
N PHE A 134 13.88 -5.78 7.83
CA PHE A 134 14.60 -4.94 6.86
C PHE A 134 15.68 -5.72 6.10
N GLY A 135 16.48 -6.52 6.77
CA GLY A 135 17.50 -7.37 6.13
C GLY A 135 16.88 -8.38 5.16
N ASN A 136 15.77 -9.00 5.54
CA ASN A 136 15.02 -9.91 4.66
C ASN A 136 14.45 -9.19 3.45
N PHE A 137 13.92 -7.99 3.63
CA PHE A 137 13.41 -7.16 2.53
C PHE A 137 14.52 -6.84 1.52
N GLN A 138 15.68 -6.36 1.98
CA GLN A 138 16.84 -6.10 1.13
C GLN A 138 17.31 -7.36 0.40
N HIS A 139 17.41 -8.49 1.10
CA HIS A 139 17.81 -9.76 0.50
C HIS A 139 16.83 -10.22 -0.59
N GLN A 140 15.53 -10.07 -0.36
CA GLN A 140 14.52 -10.43 -1.35
C GLN A 140 14.59 -9.55 -2.60
N LEU A 141 15.01 -8.29 -2.46
CA LEU A 141 15.16 -7.33 -3.57
C LEU A 141 16.54 -7.37 -4.24
N ALA A 142 17.48 -8.20 -3.80
CA ALA A 142 18.83 -8.22 -4.37
C ALA A 142 18.89 -8.45 -5.89
N ALA A 143 17.87 -9.15 -6.46
CA ALA A 143 17.74 -9.37 -7.90
C ALA A 143 16.73 -8.44 -8.59
N TYR A 144 16.19 -7.44 -7.88
CA TYR A 144 15.29 -6.46 -8.47
C TYR A 144 16.08 -5.50 -9.37
N PRO A 145 15.58 -5.16 -10.59
CA PRO A 145 16.29 -4.27 -11.49
C PRO A 145 16.22 -2.81 -11.01
N ALA A 146 17.07 -2.45 -10.05
CA ALA A 146 17.04 -1.15 -9.36
C ALA A 146 17.13 0.06 -10.29
N HIS A 147 17.68 -0.11 -11.51
CA HIS A 147 17.73 0.95 -12.52
C HIS A 147 16.36 1.37 -13.07
N THR A 148 15.31 0.60 -12.78
CA THR A 148 13.91 0.94 -13.14
C THR A 148 13.23 1.85 -12.12
N LEU A 149 13.84 2.06 -10.96
CA LEU A 149 13.26 2.88 -9.91
C LEU A 149 13.40 4.37 -10.21
N HIS A 150 12.31 5.09 -9.96
CA HIS A 150 12.29 6.55 -10.00
C HIS A 150 12.79 7.12 -8.68
N GLU A 151 13.56 8.20 -8.73
CA GLU A 151 13.91 8.96 -7.53
C GLU A 151 12.69 9.80 -7.10
N THR A 152 11.99 9.36 -6.04
CA THR A 152 10.73 9.99 -5.60
C THR A 152 10.92 11.06 -4.54
N ILE A 153 12.05 11.04 -3.82
CA ILE A 153 12.47 12.07 -2.86
C ILE A 153 13.94 12.39 -3.17
N PRO A 154 14.20 13.50 -3.89
CA PRO A 154 15.58 13.88 -4.22
C PRO A 154 16.44 14.10 -2.98
N HIS A 155 17.66 13.58 -3.01
CA HIS A 155 18.64 13.75 -1.94
C HIS A 155 18.22 13.20 -0.57
N PHE A 156 17.38 12.17 -0.55
CA PHE A 156 16.96 11.47 0.67
C PHE A 156 18.11 10.72 1.33
#